data_c2e1b65e28ec33afdc6cd8deac423e53
#
_entry.id   c2e1b65e28ec33afdc6cd8deac423e53
#
_cell.length_a   1.000
_cell.length_b   1.000
_cell.length_c   1.000
_cell.angle_alpha   90.00
_cell.angle_beta   90.00
_cell.angle_gamma   90.00
#
_symmetry.space_group_name_H-M   'P 1'
#
loop_
_entity.id
_entity.type
_entity.pdbx_description
1 polymer ?
#
loop_
_entity_poly.entity_id
_entity_poly.type
_entity_poly.pdbx_seq_one_letter_code
_entity_poly.pdbx_strand_id
1 'polypeptide(L)'
;MSDRRRPAAALLVLACALPAAAQDTAALIERATGPSSRLEKDLRVLTDEIGGRVTGSASYEKALHWGLDAFRRAGVDSVALESYDVPVKWEAVSISASVVAPSEFPLRAVSLGLAPSTPGALTAALVDAGSGRRPDFDRLGSEARGRIALVHSGPMNTFEDLFAEYMAGPETMQAAADHGLAAILFTSTRPRDLLYRHTITWGPIAPIPMAQLAREDGLRLARLLQAGAIPRVSLDIRNKVGGPWQASNVVAEIRGSERPDEIVLLGAHLDSWDLGTGALDNGVNCALVVDVARAIAAGPRPKRTIRFVLFTSEETGLLGSRGYVRSHRDEMDRHVAIVIHDIGDGRVTGYYTNGRPDLDGPVRRALAPVASRGADNVVEEAILGTDNFDFLLEGVPNLVANQETDRYLADYHAESDTFDKVDPNLARGNAAIAAVLVLDLANAPKRPGPRQSRAEVAKILADPRWRLEDQMKTYGIWSDWEKGARGRQ
;
A
#
# COMPACT_ATOMS: atom_id res chain seq x y z
N MET A 1 2.24 84.41 19.98
CA MET A 1 2.09 83.06 20.51
C MET A 1 1.04 82.37 19.68
N SER A 2 1.46 81.57 18.68
CA SER A 2 0.57 80.89 17.75
C SER A 2 0.69 79.36 17.99
N ASP A 3 -0.40 78.83 18.51
CA ASP A 3 -0.54 77.41 18.81
C ASP A 3 -0.87 76.65 17.51
N ARG A 4 0.08 75.84 17.00
CA ARG A 4 -0.13 75.01 15.83
C ARG A 4 -0.52 73.59 16.30
N ARG A 5 -1.83 73.30 16.31
CA ARG A 5 -2.32 71.96 16.46
C ARG A 5 -2.05 71.13 15.21
N ARG A 6 -1.30 70.05 15.35
CA ARG A 6 -1.11 69.03 14.31
C ARG A 6 -2.31 68.08 14.29
N PRO A 7 -2.86 67.71 13.12
CA PRO A 7 -3.89 66.69 13.07
C PRO A 7 -3.27 65.30 13.23
N ALA A 8 -3.82 64.47 14.11
CA ALA A 8 -3.50 63.07 14.25
C ALA A 8 -4.10 62.28 13.06
N ALA A 9 -3.26 61.67 12.23
CA ALA A 9 -3.68 60.76 11.18
C ALA A 9 -4.09 59.42 11.82
N ALA A 10 -5.37 59.11 11.80
CA ALA A 10 -5.89 57.78 12.16
C ALA A 10 -5.57 56.82 11.03
N LEU A 11 -4.67 55.85 11.29
CA LEU A 11 -4.43 54.71 10.40
C LEU A 11 -5.66 53.80 10.45
N LEU A 12 -6.46 53.81 9.39
CA LEU A 12 -7.54 52.82 9.20
C LEU A 12 -6.89 51.50 8.72
N VAL A 13 -6.72 50.53 9.62
CA VAL A 13 -6.36 49.18 9.26
C VAL A 13 -7.59 48.52 8.63
N LEU A 14 -7.64 48.45 7.31
CA LEU A 14 -8.63 47.65 6.60
C LEU A 14 -8.29 46.19 6.83
N ALA A 15 -8.94 45.54 7.78
CA ALA A 15 -8.95 44.11 7.91
C ALA A 15 -9.78 43.54 6.74
N CYS A 16 -9.13 43.11 5.66
CA CYS A 16 -9.80 42.34 4.62
C CYS A 16 -10.26 41.02 5.22
N ALA A 17 -11.55 40.87 5.48
CA ALA A 17 -12.15 39.59 5.86
C ALA A 17 -11.98 38.63 4.68
N LEU A 18 -11.33 37.47 4.95
CA LEU A 18 -11.25 36.38 3.98
C LEU A 18 -12.67 35.90 3.60
N PRO A 19 -12.90 35.47 2.35
CA PRO A 19 -14.16 34.82 1.97
C PRO A 19 -14.49 33.65 2.90
N ALA A 20 -15.76 33.39 3.22
CA ALA A 20 -16.17 32.33 4.14
C ALA A 20 -15.56 30.95 3.79
N ALA A 21 -15.53 30.60 2.51
CA ALA A 21 -14.91 29.36 2.06
C ALA A 21 -13.39 29.27 2.37
N ALA A 22 -12.68 30.40 2.31
CA ALA A 22 -11.25 30.43 2.66
C ALA A 22 -11.04 30.31 4.20
N GLN A 23 -11.96 30.85 5.00
CA GLN A 23 -11.96 30.69 6.46
C GLN A 23 -12.22 29.23 6.85
N ASP A 24 -13.18 28.57 6.20
CA ASP A 24 -13.50 27.14 6.43
C ASP A 24 -12.31 26.22 6.10
N THR A 25 -11.62 26.51 4.99
CA THR A 25 -10.42 25.75 4.60
C THR A 25 -9.25 25.96 5.56
N ALA A 26 -8.99 27.19 6.01
CA ALA A 26 -7.96 27.48 7.01
C ALA A 26 -8.26 26.78 8.34
N ALA A 27 -9.52 26.77 8.78
CA ALA A 27 -9.94 26.06 9.98
C ALA A 27 -9.80 24.53 9.84
N LEU A 28 -10.04 23.96 8.64
CA LEU A 28 -9.82 22.54 8.37
C LEU A 28 -8.33 22.18 8.48
N ILE A 29 -7.46 22.98 7.85
CA ILE A 29 -6.00 22.78 7.91
C ILE A 29 -5.53 22.86 9.37
N GLU A 30 -6.00 23.84 10.14
CA GLU A 30 -5.67 23.97 11.57
C GLU A 30 -6.11 22.73 12.37
N ARG A 31 -7.30 22.19 12.11
CA ARG A 31 -7.77 20.96 12.77
C ARG A 31 -6.89 19.75 12.42
N ALA A 32 -6.39 19.66 11.19
CA ALA A 32 -5.54 18.54 10.75
C ALA A 32 -4.09 18.65 11.24
N THR A 33 -3.55 19.88 11.37
CA THR A 33 -2.13 20.08 11.72
C THR A 33 -1.91 20.53 13.16
N GLY A 34 -2.93 21.01 13.83
CA GLY A 34 -2.86 21.60 15.18
C GLY A 34 -2.94 20.56 16.31
N PRO A 35 -3.00 21.05 17.57
CA PRO A 35 -2.98 20.19 18.77
C PRO A 35 -4.16 19.21 18.89
N SER A 36 -5.24 19.43 18.14
CA SER A 36 -6.39 18.53 18.12
C SER A 36 -6.17 17.27 17.28
N SER A 37 -5.14 17.22 16.43
CA SER A 37 -4.76 16.04 15.68
C SER A 37 -4.40 14.88 16.61
N ARG A 38 -4.88 13.70 16.26
CA ARG A 38 -4.59 12.45 16.99
C ARG A 38 -3.67 11.52 16.20
N LEU A 39 -3.27 11.92 14.99
CA LEU A 39 -2.54 11.09 14.04
C LEU A 39 -1.37 10.36 14.70
N GLU A 40 -0.46 11.08 15.34
CA GLU A 40 0.72 10.51 15.99
C GLU A 40 0.34 9.53 17.11
N LYS A 41 -0.65 9.87 17.93
CA LYS A 41 -1.11 9.01 19.02
C LYS A 41 -1.78 7.74 18.50
N ASP A 42 -2.61 7.86 17.48
CA ASP A 42 -3.33 6.74 16.90
C ASP A 42 -2.38 5.84 16.09
N LEU A 43 -1.36 6.41 15.41
CA LEU A 43 -0.27 5.67 14.78
C LEU A 43 0.53 4.86 15.83
N ARG A 44 0.94 5.50 16.94
CA ARG A 44 1.71 4.83 18.00
C ARG A 44 0.97 3.62 18.57
N VAL A 45 -0.34 3.71 18.77
CA VAL A 45 -1.14 2.54 19.20
C VAL A 45 -1.10 1.44 18.15
N LEU A 46 -1.26 1.80 16.87
CA LEU A 46 -1.28 0.84 15.77
C LEU A 46 0.07 0.13 15.62
N THR A 47 1.18 0.84 15.79
CA THR A 47 2.53 0.30 15.61
C THR A 47 3.11 -0.34 16.88
N ASP A 48 3.08 0.37 18.02
CA ASP A 48 3.82 -0.05 19.22
C ASP A 48 2.98 -1.01 20.10
N GLU A 49 1.64 -0.91 20.07
CA GLU A 49 0.77 -1.73 20.92
C GLU A 49 0.16 -2.92 20.13
N ILE A 50 -0.06 -2.77 18.81
CA ILE A 50 -0.60 -3.81 17.94
C ILE A 50 0.50 -4.49 17.13
N GLY A 51 1.33 -3.70 16.42
CA GLY A 51 2.45 -4.18 15.63
C GLY A 51 2.07 -4.64 14.23
N GLY A 52 2.89 -5.51 13.64
CA GLY A 52 2.67 -6.06 12.30
C GLY A 52 1.34 -6.80 12.18
N ARG A 53 0.59 -6.56 11.10
CA ARG A 53 -0.85 -6.80 11.01
C ARG A 53 -1.24 -7.64 9.79
N VAL A 54 -0.48 -8.73 9.55
CA VAL A 54 -0.80 -9.65 8.44
C VAL A 54 -2.26 -10.08 8.53
N THR A 55 -2.99 -9.92 7.44
CA THR A 55 -4.44 -10.24 7.39
C THR A 55 -4.71 -11.66 7.86
N GLY A 56 -5.56 -11.79 8.87
CA GLY A 56 -5.89 -13.07 9.53
C GLY A 56 -5.06 -13.39 10.77
N SER A 57 -4.06 -12.58 11.13
CA SER A 57 -3.32 -12.72 12.39
C SER A 57 -4.10 -12.18 13.59
N ALA A 58 -3.64 -12.46 14.80
CA ALA A 58 -4.22 -11.88 16.01
C ALA A 58 -4.05 -10.35 16.08
N SER A 59 -2.96 -9.81 15.51
CA SER A 59 -2.73 -8.37 15.42
C SER A 59 -3.69 -7.71 14.43
N TYR A 60 -4.00 -8.37 13.33
CA TYR A 60 -5.03 -7.91 12.39
C TYR A 60 -6.39 -7.73 13.08
N GLU A 61 -6.84 -8.71 13.87
CA GLU A 61 -8.10 -8.60 14.61
C GLU A 61 -8.11 -7.40 15.58
N LYS A 62 -6.99 -7.17 16.28
CA LYS A 62 -6.83 -5.98 17.12
C LYS A 62 -6.87 -4.69 16.32
N ALA A 63 -6.28 -4.68 15.13
CA ALA A 63 -6.28 -3.52 14.25
C ALA A 63 -7.67 -3.19 13.70
N LEU A 64 -8.50 -4.19 13.39
CA LEU A 64 -9.92 -3.97 13.04
C LEU A 64 -10.67 -3.27 14.17
N HIS A 65 -10.51 -3.75 15.41
CA HIS A 65 -11.14 -3.11 16.59
C HIS A 65 -10.58 -1.70 16.82
N TRP A 66 -9.27 -1.51 16.66
CA TRP A 66 -8.68 -0.16 16.72
C TRP A 66 -9.32 0.78 15.69
N GLY A 67 -9.49 0.34 14.44
CA GLY A 67 -10.10 1.13 13.37
C GLY A 67 -11.54 1.54 13.68
N LEU A 68 -12.37 0.57 14.15
CA LEU A 68 -13.74 0.85 14.60
C LEU A 68 -13.77 1.92 15.70
N ASP A 69 -12.93 1.78 16.72
CA ASP A 69 -12.91 2.69 17.86
C ASP A 69 -12.30 4.04 17.50
N ALA A 70 -11.29 4.07 16.61
CA ALA A 70 -10.67 5.30 16.14
C ALA A 70 -11.68 6.16 15.35
N PHE A 71 -12.44 5.57 14.44
CA PHE A 71 -13.48 6.28 13.69
C PHE A 71 -14.65 6.73 14.59
N ARG A 72 -15.08 5.91 15.57
CA ARG A 72 -16.07 6.34 16.56
C ARG A 72 -15.61 7.59 17.31
N ARG A 73 -14.35 7.59 17.77
CA ARG A 73 -13.75 8.77 18.44
C ARG A 73 -13.59 9.96 17.50
N ALA A 74 -13.41 9.73 16.20
CA ALA A 74 -13.34 10.78 15.19
C ALA A 74 -14.68 11.50 14.99
N GLY A 75 -15.80 10.90 15.41
CA GLY A 75 -17.12 11.51 15.34
C GLY A 75 -17.82 11.31 13.99
N VAL A 76 -17.54 10.24 13.29
CA VAL A 76 -18.25 9.85 12.07
C VAL A 76 -19.69 9.44 12.36
N ASP A 77 -20.59 9.49 11.36
CA ASP A 77 -22.00 9.13 11.52
C ASP A 77 -22.20 7.60 11.65
N SER A 78 -21.37 6.81 10.96
CA SER A 78 -21.42 5.34 11.01
C SER A 78 -20.05 4.73 10.83
N VAL A 79 -19.83 3.55 11.40
CA VAL A 79 -18.66 2.70 11.17
C VAL A 79 -19.04 1.24 11.34
N ALA A 80 -18.57 0.38 10.41
CA ALA A 80 -18.84 -1.06 10.41
C ALA A 80 -17.64 -1.84 9.84
N LEU A 81 -17.64 -3.15 10.11
CA LEU A 81 -16.81 -4.10 9.37
C LEU A 81 -17.61 -4.60 8.16
N GLU A 82 -16.97 -4.59 7.00
CA GLU A 82 -17.52 -5.18 5.78
C GLU A 82 -16.70 -6.37 5.37
N SER A 83 -17.32 -7.56 5.44
CA SER A 83 -16.62 -8.82 5.20
C SER A 83 -16.52 -9.15 3.72
N TYR A 84 -15.42 -9.82 3.36
CA TYR A 84 -15.16 -10.32 2.00
C TYR A 84 -14.41 -11.66 2.06
N ASP A 85 -14.51 -12.44 0.99
CA ASP A 85 -13.88 -13.76 0.90
C ASP A 85 -12.40 -13.66 0.56
N VAL A 86 -11.58 -14.38 1.31
CA VAL A 86 -10.14 -14.54 1.09
C VAL A 86 -9.83 -16.03 0.85
N PRO A 87 -9.09 -16.40 -0.22
CA PRO A 87 -8.86 -17.80 -0.55
C PRO A 87 -7.98 -18.54 0.47
N VAL A 88 -7.09 -17.82 1.15
CA VAL A 88 -6.10 -18.41 2.05
C VAL A 88 -5.89 -17.52 3.27
N LYS A 89 -5.81 -18.15 4.45
CA LYS A 89 -5.27 -17.56 5.67
C LYS A 89 -3.82 -18.01 5.83
N TRP A 90 -2.90 -17.06 5.96
CA TRP A 90 -1.48 -17.34 6.10
C TRP A 90 -0.86 -16.54 7.24
N GLU A 91 0.06 -17.17 7.99
CA GLU A 91 0.83 -16.54 9.07
C GLU A 91 2.19 -17.22 9.18
N ALA A 92 3.27 -16.44 9.21
CA ALA A 92 4.60 -16.97 9.51
C ALA A 92 4.68 -17.41 10.98
N VAL A 93 5.28 -18.58 11.23
CA VAL A 93 5.48 -19.09 12.60
C VAL A 93 6.95 -19.09 12.96
N SER A 94 7.77 -19.76 12.16
CA SER A 94 9.22 -19.81 12.39
C SER A 94 9.97 -20.21 11.13
N ILE A 95 11.23 -19.85 11.06
CA ILE A 95 12.18 -20.34 10.08
C ILE A 95 13.52 -20.63 10.75
N SER A 96 14.14 -21.75 10.35
CA SER A 96 15.52 -22.06 10.67
C SER A 96 16.25 -22.41 9.38
N ALA A 97 17.37 -21.74 9.13
CA ALA A 97 18.20 -21.97 7.95
C ALA A 97 19.69 -22.02 8.35
N SER A 98 20.42 -22.98 7.83
CA SER A 98 21.85 -23.11 8.05
C SER A 98 22.53 -23.88 6.91
N VAL A 99 23.80 -23.58 6.68
CA VAL A 99 24.69 -24.44 5.91
C VAL A 99 25.19 -25.56 6.83
N VAL A 100 25.10 -26.80 6.39
CA VAL A 100 25.55 -28.00 7.17
C VAL A 100 26.76 -28.70 6.56
N ALA A 101 27.14 -28.32 5.32
CA ALA A 101 28.37 -28.77 4.65
C ALA A 101 28.73 -27.78 3.54
N PRO A 102 30.02 -27.61 3.18
CA PRO A 102 31.23 -28.26 3.77
C PRO A 102 31.61 -27.65 5.14
N SER A 103 31.11 -26.48 5.49
CA SER A 103 31.31 -25.80 6.79
C SER A 103 29.99 -25.42 7.37
N GLU A 104 29.80 -25.56 8.67
CA GLU A 104 28.57 -25.24 9.36
C GLU A 104 28.49 -23.74 9.73
N PHE A 105 27.40 -23.07 9.38
CA PHE A 105 27.09 -21.72 9.82
C PHE A 105 25.59 -21.40 9.66
N PRO A 106 25.03 -20.56 10.53
CA PRO A 106 23.64 -20.14 10.40
C PRO A 106 23.43 -19.19 9.21
N LEU A 107 22.20 -19.16 8.70
CA LEU A 107 21.75 -18.20 7.69
C LEU A 107 20.59 -17.38 8.30
N ARG A 108 20.64 -16.06 8.15
CA ARG A 108 19.50 -15.19 8.47
C ARG A 108 18.51 -15.26 7.32
N ALA A 109 17.28 -15.66 7.64
CA ALA A 109 16.24 -15.84 6.63
C ALA A 109 14.85 -15.54 7.18
N VAL A 110 13.93 -15.18 6.28
CA VAL A 110 12.48 -15.09 6.54
C VAL A 110 11.72 -15.82 5.45
N SER A 111 10.60 -16.45 5.81
CA SER A 111 9.67 -17.00 4.82
C SER A 111 9.07 -15.89 3.99
N LEU A 112 8.91 -16.05 2.69
CA LEU A 112 8.10 -15.16 1.88
C LEU A 112 6.61 -15.30 2.23
N GLY A 113 5.85 -14.23 2.00
CA GLY A 113 4.41 -14.23 2.17
C GLY A 113 3.74 -15.26 1.26
N LEU A 114 2.70 -15.93 1.75
CA LEU A 114 1.97 -16.98 1.06
C LEU A 114 2.84 -18.20 0.61
N ALA A 115 4.07 -18.33 1.11
CA ALA A 115 4.87 -19.53 0.90
C ALA A 115 4.36 -20.68 1.79
N PRO A 116 4.35 -21.94 1.31
CA PRO A 116 4.06 -23.11 2.12
C PRO A 116 5.19 -23.40 3.11
N SER A 117 4.90 -24.21 4.12
CA SER A 117 5.94 -24.82 4.98
C SER A 117 6.79 -25.82 4.19
N THR A 118 8.03 -26.04 4.64
CA THR A 118 8.77 -27.24 4.24
C THR A 118 8.14 -28.49 4.85
N PRO A 119 8.28 -29.67 4.24
CA PRO A 119 7.79 -30.94 4.82
C PRO A 119 8.70 -31.42 5.98
N GLY A 120 8.86 -30.60 7.02
CA GLY A 120 9.85 -30.76 8.09
C GLY A 120 11.20 -30.12 7.72
N ALA A 121 12.27 -30.48 8.41
CA ALA A 121 13.61 -29.98 8.10
C ALA A 121 14.10 -30.55 6.76
N LEU A 122 14.12 -29.71 5.74
CA LEU A 122 14.61 -30.04 4.40
C LEU A 122 16.13 -29.83 4.35
N THR A 123 16.90 -30.89 4.04
CA THR A 123 18.34 -30.75 3.80
C THR A 123 18.69 -31.13 2.36
N ALA A 124 19.12 -30.18 1.55
CA ALA A 124 19.43 -30.39 0.14
C ALA A 124 20.71 -29.63 -0.29
N ALA A 125 21.26 -30.06 -1.41
CA ALA A 125 22.35 -29.34 -2.04
C ALA A 125 21.83 -28.02 -2.66
N LEU A 126 22.62 -26.96 -2.55
CA LEU A 126 22.36 -25.69 -3.17
C LEU A 126 22.77 -25.69 -4.64
N VAL A 127 22.00 -25.05 -5.50
CA VAL A 127 22.35 -24.76 -6.89
C VAL A 127 22.24 -23.27 -7.18
N ASP A 128 23.10 -22.78 -8.06
CA ASP A 128 23.08 -21.41 -8.54
C ASP A 128 22.00 -21.24 -9.63
N ALA A 129 20.92 -20.58 -9.33
CA ALA A 129 19.84 -20.28 -10.26
C ALA A 129 19.97 -18.89 -10.92
N GLY A 130 21.16 -18.28 -10.87
CA GLY A 130 21.43 -17.01 -11.52
C GLY A 130 20.44 -15.93 -11.09
N SER A 131 19.83 -15.25 -12.05
CA SER A 131 18.81 -14.23 -11.81
C SER A 131 17.40 -14.80 -11.59
N GLY A 132 17.23 -16.13 -11.61
CA GLY A 132 15.94 -16.78 -11.45
C GLY A 132 15.05 -16.75 -12.69
N ARG A 133 15.59 -16.40 -13.85
CA ARG A 133 14.86 -16.46 -15.12
C ARG A 133 14.73 -17.90 -15.61
N ARG A 134 13.69 -18.21 -16.36
CA ARG A 134 13.46 -19.57 -16.89
C ARG A 134 14.71 -20.19 -17.57
N PRO A 135 15.49 -19.47 -18.41
CA PRO A 135 16.71 -20.01 -18.99
C PRO A 135 17.79 -20.44 -17.96
N ASP A 136 17.80 -19.83 -16.77
CA ASP A 136 18.72 -20.22 -15.70
C ASP A 136 18.37 -21.60 -15.15
N PHE A 137 17.08 -21.90 -14.99
CA PHE A 137 16.59 -23.22 -14.58
C PHE A 137 16.71 -24.24 -15.68
N ASP A 138 16.45 -23.87 -16.95
CA ASP A 138 16.67 -24.78 -18.12
C ASP A 138 18.12 -25.24 -18.21
N ARG A 139 19.09 -24.36 -17.90
CA ARG A 139 20.51 -24.67 -17.86
C ARG A 139 20.85 -25.71 -16.77
N LEU A 140 20.17 -25.66 -15.63
CA LEU A 140 20.35 -26.66 -14.56
C LEU A 140 19.81 -28.02 -14.96
N GLY A 141 18.77 -28.09 -15.78
CA GLY A 141 18.20 -29.34 -16.28
C GLY A 141 17.84 -30.30 -15.15
N SER A 142 18.32 -31.57 -15.26
CA SER A 142 18.03 -32.58 -14.25
C SER A 142 18.73 -32.35 -12.90
N GLU A 143 19.72 -31.50 -12.84
CA GLU A 143 20.41 -31.16 -11.58
C GLU A 143 19.52 -30.30 -10.63
N ALA A 144 18.50 -29.63 -11.15
CA ALA A 144 17.57 -28.83 -10.34
C ALA A 144 16.75 -29.69 -9.37
N ARG A 145 16.38 -30.91 -9.79
CA ARG A 145 15.40 -31.73 -9.06
C ARG A 145 15.83 -32.04 -7.63
N GLY A 146 14.95 -31.66 -6.67
CA GLY A 146 15.15 -31.91 -5.23
C GLY A 146 16.22 -31.04 -4.58
N ARG A 147 16.79 -30.07 -5.29
CA ARG A 147 17.78 -29.12 -4.76
C ARG A 147 17.11 -27.83 -4.31
N ILE A 148 17.85 -27.00 -3.57
CA ILE A 148 17.46 -25.65 -3.19
C ILE A 148 18.11 -24.68 -4.17
N ALA A 149 17.33 -23.80 -4.80
CA ALA A 149 17.86 -22.77 -5.68
C ALA A 149 18.32 -21.55 -4.88
N LEU A 150 19.50 -21.00 -5.22
CA LEU A 150 19.89 -19.63 -4.82
C LEU A 150 19.64 -18.70 -5.99
N VAL A 151 18.77 -17.72 -5.80
CA VAL A 151 18.46 -16.65 -6.76
C VAL A 151 19.17 -15.37 -6.34
N HIS A 152 19.88 -14.76 -7.29
CA HIS A 152 20.62 -13.53 -7.05
C HIS A 152 19.76 -12.32 -7.38
N SER A 153 19.65 -11.39 -6.43
CA SER A 153 19.00 -10.10 -6.62
C SER A 153 20.02 -8.96 -6.49
N GLY A 154 19.89 -7.94 -7.32
CA GLY A 154 20.63 -6.70 -7.18
C GLY A 154 20.22 -5.92 -5.91
N PRO A 155 20.98 -4.90 -5.49
CA PRO A 155 20.50 -3.97 -4.47
C PRO A 155 19.34 -3.15 -5.01
N MET A 156 18.30 -2.92 -4.19
CA MET A 156 17.19 -2.04 -4.53
C MET A 156 17.53 -0.59 -4.13
N ASN A 157 17.50 0.30 -5.08
CA ASN A 157 17.78 1.72 -4.88
C ASN A 157 16.63 2.64 -5.38
N THR A 158 15.78 2.11 -6.26
CA THR A 158 14.71 2.86 -6.93
C THR A 158 13.41 2.09 -6.94
N PHE A 159 12.29 2.76 -7.25
CA PHE A 159 11.01 2.09 -7.51
C PHE A 159 11.06 1.17 -8.75
N GLU A 160 11.92 1.48 -9.73
CA GLU A 160 12.12 0.59 -10.88
C GLU A 160 12.76 -0.73 -10.48
N ASP A 161 13.73 -0.70 -9.54
CA ASP A 161 14.32 -1.92 -8.98
C ASP A 161 13.26 -2.75 -8.23
N LEU A 162 12.42 -2.10 -7.42
CA LEU A 162 11.31 -2.74 -6.72
C LEU A 162 10.32 -3.35 -7.70
N PHE A 163 9.92 -2.60 -8.71
CA PHE A 163 9.01 -3.07 -9.74
C PHE A 163 9.59 -4.28 -10.50
N ALA A 164 10.89 -4.25 -10.83
CA ALA A 164 11.56 -5.36 -11.49
C ALA A 164 11.56 -6.63 -10.62
N GLU A 165 11.73 -6.52 -9.30
CA GLU A 165 11.64 -7.63 -8.35
C GLU A 165 10.24 -8.27 -8.37
N TYR A 166 9.19 -7.45 -8.28
CA TYR A 166 7.80 -7.93 -8.34
C TYR A 166 7.47 -8.61 -9.66
N MET A 167 7.90 -8.05 -10.78
CA MET A 167 7.62 -8.62 -12.11
C MET A 167 8.38 -9.93 -12.38
N ALA A 168 9.55 -10.12 -11.76
CA ALA A 168 10.35 -11.35 -11.94
C ALA A 168 9.86 -12.51 -11.07
N GLY A 169 9.33 -12.22 -9.88
CA GLY A 169 9.01 -13.22 -8.86
C GLY A 169 8.12 -14.37 -9.33
N PRO A 170 6.95 -14.11 -9.95
CA PRO A 170 6.04 -15.18 -10.40
C PRO A 170 6.65 -16.11 -11.44
N GLU A 171 7.45 -15.60 -12.40
CA GLU A 171 8.17 -16.43 -13.38
C GLU A 171 9.21 -17.30 -12.69
N THR A 172 10.02 -16.73 -11.79
CA THR A 172 11.04 -17.44 -11.01
C THR A 172 10.42 -18.57 -10.21
N MET A 173 9.33 -18.30 -9.48
CA MET A 173 8.61 -19.28 -8.69
C MET A 173 8.10 -20.45 -9.56
N GLN A 174 7.43 -20.12 -10.67
CA GLN A 174 6.85 -21.13 -11.56
C GLN A 174 7.95 -21.98 -12.24
N ALA A 175 9.01 -21.33 -12.72
CA ALA A 175 10.14 -22.05 -13.34
C ALA A 175 10.82 -23.00 -12.34
N ALA A 176 11.04 -22.59 -11.11
CA ALA A 176 11.58 -23.43 -10.06
C ALA A 176 10.68 -24.64 -9.75
N ALA A 177 9.38 -24.44 -9.65
CA ALA A 177 8.41 -25.51 -9.43
C ALA A 177 8.38 -26.51 -10.60
N ASP A 178 8.36 -26.03 -11.85
CA ASP A 178 8.37 -26.86 -13.07
C ASP A 178 9.61 -27.76 -13.15
N HIS A 179 10.78 -27.28 -12.69
CA HIS A 179 12.04 -28.04 -12.65
C HIS A 179 12.18 -28.95 -11.42
N GLY A 180 11.17 -28.94 -10.53
CA GLY A 180 11.13 -29.82 -9.36
C GLY A 180 12.14 -29.46 -8.27
N LEU A 181 12.46 -28.18 -8.12
CA LEU A 181 13.25 -27.69 -7.00
C LEU A 181 12.49 -27.88 -5.67
N ALA A 182 13.21 -28.11 -4.58
CA ALA A 182 12.64 -28.36 -3.28
C ALA A 182 12.28 -27.04 -2.54
N ALA A 183 13.03 -25.96 -2.80
CA ALA A 183 12.80 -24.62 -2.27
C ALA A 183 13.59 -23.57 -3.06
N ILE A 184 13.24 -22.30 -2.86
CA ILE A 184 13.97 -21.14 -3.37
C ILE A 184 14.48 -20.30 -2.19
N LEU A 185 15.74 -19.89 -2.27
CA LEU A 185 16.36 -18.88 -1.41
C LEU A 185 16.69 -17.65 -2.26
N PHE A 186 16.03 -16.53 -2.00
CA PHE A 186 16.32 -15.27 -2.66
C PHE A 186 17.37 -14.49 -1.86
N THR A 187 18.39 -13.96 -2.54
CA THR A 187 19.31 -13.00 -1.93
C THR A 187 18.60 -11.67 -1.73
N SER A 188 18.57 -11.14 -0.49
CA SER A 188 17.91 -9.86 -0.19
C SER A 188 18.41 -8.73 -1.07
N THR A 189 17.52 -7.85 -1.48
CA THR A 189 17.83 -6.57 -2.14
C THR A 189 18.29 -5.50 -1.16
N ARG A 190 18.16 -5.73 0.16
CA ARG A 190 18.55 -4.82 1.24
C ARG A 190 19.93 -5.21 1.80
N PRO A 191 20.86 -4.25 1.96
CA PRO A 191 22.14 -4.48 2.62
C PRO A 191 22.03 -4.49 4.15
N ARG A 192 23.13 -4.79 4.84
CA ARG A 192 23.32 -4.72 6.30
C ARG A 192 22.43 -5.73 7.04
N ASP A 193 22.38 -6.94 6.53
CA ASP A 193 21.60 -8.05 7.09
C ASP A 193 20.09 -7.73 7.27
N LEU A 194 19.59 -6.65 6.70
CA LEU A 194 18.20 -6.26 6.80
C LEU A 194 17.30 -7.25 6.07
N LEU A 195 16.34 -7.80 6.79
CA LEU A 195 15.33 -8.71 6.26
C LEU A 195 14.06 -7.93 5.94
N TYR A 196 13.40 -8.35 4.86
CA TYR A 196 12.09 -7.85 4.47
C TYR A 196 11.22 -9.01 3.97
N ARG A 197 9.91 -8.81 3.99
CA ARG A 197 8.94 -9.80 3.53
C ARG A 197 8.05 -9.19 2.47
N HIS A 198 7.85 -9.89 1.37
CA HIS A 198 6.82 -9.60 0.38
C HIS A 198 6.18 -10.91 -0.09
N THR A 199 5.19 -10.84 -0.96
CA THR A 199 4.59 -12.00 -1.61
C THR A 199 4.91 -12.02 -3.10
N ILE A 200 4.95 -13.23 -3.65
CA ILE A 200 5.10 -13.45 -5.11
C ILE A 200 3.75 -13.82 -5.73
N THR A 201 2.81 -14.32 -4.93
CA THR A 201 1.46 -14.70 -5.37
C THR A 201 0.43 -13.72 -4.85
N TRP A 202 -0.63 -13.50 -5.61
CA TRP A 202 -1.75 -12.65 -5.19
C TRP A 202 -2.98 -13.52 -4.88
N GLY A 203 -3.12 -13.86 -3.61
CA GLY A 203 -4.21 -14.66 -3.05
C GLY A 203 -3.89 -16.14 -2.82
N PRO A 204 -3.41 -16.94 -3.81
CA PRO A 204 -3.16 -18.37 -3.59
C PRO A 204 -1.81 -18.62 -2.90
N ILE A 205 -1.71 -19.77 -2.20
CA ILE A 205 -0.43 -20.28 -1.69
C ILE A 205 0.50 -20.62 -2.86
N ALA A 206 1.78 -20.27 -2.71
CA ALA A 206 2.83 -20.63 -3.66
C ALA A 206 3.01 -22.15 -3.74
N PRO A 207 3.42 -22.69 -4.90
CA PRO A 207 3.58 -24.13 -5.10
C PRO A 207 4.81 -24.74 -4.40
N ILE A 208 5.74 -23.91 -3.93
CA ILE A 208 7.04 -24.35 -3.40
C ILE A 208 7.48 -23.45 -2.23
N PRO A 209 8.17 -23.99 -1.21
CA PRO A 209 8.73 -23.20 -0.13
C PRO A 209 9.72 -22.14 -0.63
N MET A 210 9.61 -20.93 -0.11
CA MET A 210 10.46 -19.80 -0.50
C MET A 210 10.87 -18.99 0.72
N ALA A 211 12.13 -18.55 0.73
CA ALA A 211 12.64 -17.68 1.78
C ALA A 211 13.54 -16.59 1.21
N GLN A 212 13.53 -15.43 1.88
CA GLN A 212 14.46 -14.34 1.67
C GLN A 212 15.63 -14.51 2.63
N LEU A 213 16.88 -14.57 2.11
CA LEU A 213 18.10 -14.54 2.91
C LEU A 213 18.55 -13.10 3.14
N ALA A 214 19.20 -12.84 4.26
CA ALA A 214 20.03 -11.65 4.39
C ALA A 214 21.03 -11.58 3.22
N ARG A 215 21.24 -10.36 2.70
CA ARG A 215 22.05 -10.17 1.50
C ARG A 215 23.47 -10.72 1.64
N GLU A 216 24.09 -10.49 2.79
CA GLU A 216 25.45 -10.90 3.09
C GLU A 216 25.60 -12.43 3.10
N ASP A 217 24.59 -13.13 3.61
CA ASP A 217 24.52 -14.60 3.59
C ASP A 217 24.32 -15.14 2.17
N GLY A 218 23.40 -14.55 1.40
CA GLY A 218 23.22 -14.92 -0.01
C GLY A 218 24.49 -14.71 -0.83
N LEU A 219 25.19 -13.59 -0.66
CA LEU A 219 26.47 -13.33 -1.32
C LEU A 219 27.58 -14.27 -0.86
N ARG A 220 27.56 -14.70 0.41
CA ARG A 220 28.51 -15.73 0.92
C ARG A 220 28.27 -17.07 0.22
N LEU A 221 27.02 -17.49 0.10
CA LEU A 221 26.67 -18.72 -0.61
C LEU A 221 27.05 -18.66 -2.08
N ALA A 222 26.84 -17.53 -2.75
CA ALA A 222 27.25 -17.31 -4.14
C ALA A 222 28.76 -17.49 -4.32
N ARG A 223 29.59 -16.91 -3.43
CA ARG A 223 31.05 -17.08 -3.48
C ARG A 223 31.50 -18.55 -3.26
N LEU A 224 30.80 -19.29 -2.40
CA LEU A 224 31.07 -20.72 -2.21
C LEU A 224 30.78 -21.52 -3.47
N LEU A 225 29.62 -21.27 -4.12
CA LEU A 225 29.27 -21.90 -5.39
C LEU A 225 30.27 -21.56 -6.51
N GLN A 226 30.67 -20.30 -6.64
CA GLN A 226 31.67 -19.81 -7.59
C GLN A 226 33.05 -20.46 -7.36
N ALA A 227 33.40 -20.76 -6.12
CA ALA A 227 34.63 -21.48 -5.77
C ALA A 227 34.54 -23.00 -6.02
N GLY A 228 33.44 -23.50 -6.57
CA GLY A 228 33.25 -24.93 -6.88
C GLY A 228 32.77 -25.77 -5.68
N ALA A 229 32.46 -25.14 -4.53
CA ALA A 229 31.84 -25.87 -3.43
C ALA A 229 30.36 -26.14 -3.73
N ILE A 230 29.80 -27.19 -3.14
CA ILE A 230 28.38 -27.52 -3.22
C ILE A 230 27.82 -27.45 -1.79
N PRO A 231 27.39 -26.25 -1.31
CA PRO A 231 26.84 -26.13 0.01
C PRO A 231 25.57 -26.99 0.16
N ARG A 232 25.43 -27.64 1.31
CA ARG A 232 24.18 -28.28 1.71
C ARG A 232 23.50 -27.40 2.73
N VAL A 233 22.27 -27.04 2.43
CA VAL A 233 21.46 -26.16 3.28
C VAL A 233 20.38 -26.98 3.98
N SER A 234 20.27 -26.81 5.30
CA SER A 234 19.14 -27.24 6.10
C SER A 234 18.17 -26.08 6.23
N LEU A 235 16.90 -26.29 5.86
CA LEU A 235 15.84 -25.29 5.83
C LEU A 235 14.57 -25.87 6.49
N ASP A 236 14.06 -25.24 7.53
CA ASP A 236 12.79 -25.60 8.18
C ASP A 236 11.91 -24.34 8.24
N ILE A 237 10.96 -24.24 7.32
CA ILE A 237 9.95 -23.16 7.27
C ILE A 237 8.66 -23.70 7.86
N ARG A 238 8.11 -22.99 8.83
CA ARG A 238 6.81 -23.30 9.46
C ARG A 238 5.90 -22.10 9.32
N ASN A 239 4.85 -22.27 8.52
CA ASN A 239 3.79 -21.28 8.33
C ASN A 239 2.46 -21.92 8.70
N LYS A 240 1.55 -21.16 9.29
CA LYS A 240 0.15 -21.57 9.41
C LYS A 240 -0.55 -21.21 8.10
N VAL A 241 -1.16 -22.22 7.49
CA VAL A 241 -1.94 -22.06 6.26
C VAL A 241 -3.33 -22.61 6.53
N GLY A 242 -4.35 -21.75 6.34
CA GLY A 242 -5.77 -22.12 6.45
C GLY A 242 -6.48 -22.04 5.10
N GLY A 243 -7.62 -22.71 4.98
CA GLY A 243 -8.49 -22.64 3.80
C GLY A 243 -9.26 -21.32 3.70
N PRO A 244 -10.21 -21.23 2.73
CA PRO A 244 -10.99 -20.01 2.52
C PRO A 244 -11.66 -19.52 3.80
N TRP A 245 -11.64 -18.21 4.00
CA TRP A 245 -12.23 -17.57 5.19
C TRP A 245 -12.69 -16.15 4.83
N GLN A 246 -13.33 -15.46 5.76
CA GLN A 246 -13.77 -14.08 5.58
C GLN A 246 -12.90 -13.13 6.37
N ALA A 247 -12.26 -12.17 5.65
CA ALA A 247 -11.63 -10.99 6.21
C ALA A 247 -12.61 -9.81 6.20
N SER A 248 -12.23 -8.68 6.76
CA SER A 248 -13.08 -7.49 6.80
C SER A 248 -12.28 -6.21 6.59
N ASN A 249 -12.85 -5.26 5.84
CA ASN A 249 -12.44 -3.86 5.82
C ASN A 249 -13.15 -3.09 6.96
N VAL A 250 -12.57 -1.97 7.38
CA VAL A 250 -13.26 -1.01 8.27
C VAL A 250 -13.80 0.12 7.41
N VAL A 251 -15.11 0.31 7.38
CA VAL A 251 -15.81 1.32 6.57
C VAL A 251 -16.53 2.30 7.46
N ALA A 252 -16.25 3.60 7.28
CA ALA A 252 -16.86 4.67 8.07
C ALA A 252 -17.40 5.77 7.15
N GLU A 253 -18.41 6.52 7.61
CA GLU A 253 -19.03 7.58 6.80
C GLU A 253 -19.33 8.84 7.59
N ILE A 254 -19.18 9.98 6.92
CA ILE A 254 -19.81 11.25 7.23
C ILE A 254 -20.83 11.53 6.12
N ARG A 255 -22.11 11.41 6.44
CA ARG A 255 -23.19 11.53 5.47
C ARG A 255 -23.32 12.95 4.91
N GLY A 256 -23.51 13.06 3.61
CA GLY A 256 -23.71 14.32 2.91
C GLY A 256 -25.02 15.02 3.27
N SER A 257 -25.01 16.35 3.26
CA SER A 257 -26.18 17.19 3.57
C SER A 257 -27.09 17.46 2.39
N GLU A 258 -26.54 17.50 1.16
CA GLU A 258 -27.29 17.85 -0.05
C GLU A 258 -27.40 16.69 -1.05
N ARG A 259 -26.35 15.87 -1.16
CA ARG A 259 -26.22 14.74 -2.12
C ARG A 259 -25.68 13.51 -1.40
N PRO A 260 -26.45 12.96 -0.41
CA PRO A 260 -25.97 11.86 0.43
C PRO A 260 -25.69 10.55 -0.34
N ASP A 261 -26.26 10.39 -1.53
CA ASP A 261 -26.04 9.20 -2.36
C ASP A 261 -24.78 9.29 -3.24
N GLU A 262 -24.14 10.46 -3.33
CA GLU A 262 -22.87 10.63 -4.01
C GLU A 262 -21.71 10.49 -3.00
N ILE A 263 -20.71 9.66 -3.33
CA ILE A 263 -19.66 9.22 -2.41
C ILE A 263 -18.29 9.70 -2.90
N VAL A 264 -17.55 10.37 -2.03
CA VAL A 264 -16.10 10.56 -2.17
C VAL A 264 -15.44 9.64 -1.14
N LEU A 265 -14.55 8.75 -1.60
CA LEU A 265 -13.87 7.79 -0.73
C LEU A 265 -12.43 8.23 -0.47
N LEU A 266 -11.99 8.15 0.79
CA LEU A 266 -10.59 8.24 1.21
C LEU A 266 -10.20 6.92 1.87
N GLY A 267 -9.11 6.29 1.39
CA GLY A 267 -8.68 5.00 1.89
C GLY A 267 -7.17 4.85 2.03
N ALA A 268 -6.80 3.86 2.86
CA ALA A 268 -5.47 3.31 3.05
C ALA A 268 -5.62 1.85 3.46
N HIS A 269 -4.59 1.00 3.27
CA HIS A 269 -4.69 -0.37 3.78
C HIS A 269 -4.22 -0.47 5.24
N LEU A 270 -4.92 -1.31 6.00
CA LEU A 270 -4.71 -1.52 7.42
C LEU A 270 -3.71 -2.63 7.72
N ASP A 271 -3.69 -3.65 6.88
CA ASP A 271 -2.73 -4.74 7.03
C ASP A 271 -1.30 -4.28 6.74
N SER A 272 -0.35 -5.06 7.15
CA SER A 272 1.07 -4.87 6.92
C SER A 272 1.81 -6.19 7.08
N TRP A 273 3.04 -6.27 6.65
CA TRP A 273 3.90 -7.39 7.02
C TRP A 273 4.27 -7.33 8.51
N ASP A 274 4.79 -8.46 9.02
CA ASP A 274 4.98 -8.74 10.46
C ASP A 274 6.43 -8.67 10.93
N LEU A 275 7.38 -8.35 10.07
CA LEU A 275 8.78 -8.24 10.46
C LEU A 275 9.04 -6.93 11.20
N GLY A 276 8.51 -5.83 10.68
CA GLY A 276 8.42 -4.54 11.35
C GLY A 276 7.07 -4.36 12.04
N THR A 277 6.72 -3.11 12.31
CA THR A 277 5.43 -2.74 12.90
C THR A 277 4.45 -2.15 11.88
N GLY A 278 4.85 -2.07 10.59
CA GLY A 278 4.05 -1.51 9.51
C GLY A 278 3.71 -0.03 9.76
N ALA A 279 4.72 0.78 10.10
CA ALA A 279 4.53 2.19 10.42
C ALA A 279 4.43 3.04 9.16
N LEU A 280 5.39 2.87 8.23
CA LEU A 280 5.39 3.53 6.93
C LEU A 280 4.42 2.84 5.97
N ASP A 281 4.33 1.51 6.06
CA ASP A 281 3.54 0.65 5.19
C ASP A 281 2.52 -0.17 6.01
N ASN A 282 1.28 0.29 6.17
CA ASN A 282 0.72 1.58 5.77
C ASN A 282 0.04 2.27 6.98
N GLY A 283 0.59 2.05 8.19
CA GLY A 283 0.03 2.54 9.46
C GLY A 283 -0.13 4.06 9.50
N VAL A 284 0.85 4.81 8.98
CA VAL A 284 0.82 6.28 8.97
C VAL A 284 -0.36 6.82 8.16
N ASN A 285 -0.66 6.19 7.02
CA ASN A 285 -1.78 6.60 6.19
C ASN A 285 -3.12 6.11 6.74
N CYS A 286 -3.17 4.99 7.48
CA CYS A 286 -4.35 4.62 8.26
C CYS A 286 -4.67 5.68 9.33
N ALA A 287 -3.68 6.11 10.08
CA ALA A 287 -3.84 7.18 11.07
C ALA A 287 -4.22 8.51 10.42
N LEU A 288 -3.67 8.81 9.22
CA LEU A 288 -4.05 9.96 8.41
C LEU A 288 -5.54 9.91 8.03
N VAL A 289 -6.04 8.79 7.50
CA VAL A 289 -7.44 8.64 7.09
C VAL A 289 -8.39 8.87 8.27
N VAL A 290 -8.07 8.33 9.45
CA VAL A 290 -8.85 8.54 10.67
C VAL A 290 -8.79 10.01 11.12
N ASP A 291 -7.63 10.65 11.08
CA ASP A 291 -7.48 12.04 11.52
C ASP A 291 -8.14 13.04 10.55
N VAL A 292 -8.16 12.73 9.24
CA VAL A 292 -8.94 13.46 8.24
C VAL A 292 -10.46 13.35 8.55
N ALA A 293 -10.94 12.15 8.88
CA ALA A 293 -12.32 11.95 9.29
C ALA A 293 -12.67 12.82 10.51
N ARG A 294 -11.82 12.85 11.54
CA ARG A 294 -11.96 13.70 12.73
C ARG A 294 -11.98 15.20 12.38
N ALA A 295 -11.05 15.64 11.54
CA ALA A 295 -10.95 17.05 11.16
C ALA A 295 -12.17 17.53 10.38
N ILE A 296 -12.75 16.67 9.53
CA ILE A 296 -13.97 16.96 8.76
C ILE A 296 -15.20 16.90 9.65
N ALA A 297 -15.34 15.87 10.51
CA ALA A 297 -16.49 15.73 11.42
C ALA A 297 -16.63 16.91 12.38
N ALA A 298 -15.53 17.55 12.77
CA ALA A 298 -15.52 18.74 13.63
C ALA A 298 -15.86 20.05 12.90
N GLY A 299 -16.18 20.00 11.61
CA GLY A 299 -16.49 21.16 10.78
C GLY A 299 -17.91 21.14 10.20
N PRO A 300 -18.18 22.04 9.24
CA PRO A 300 -19.43 22.01 8.49
C PRO A 300 -19.60 20.66 7.75
N ARG A 301 -20.84 20.15 7.74
CA ARG A 301 -21.18 18.90 7.07
C ARG A 301 -20.92 18.99 5.56
N PRO A 302 -20.23 18.00 4.94
CA PRO A 302 -19.99 17.99 3.50
C PRO A 302 -21.31 17.87 2.71
N LYS A 303 -21.32 18.30 1.45
CA LYS A 303 -22.51 18.19 0.58
C LYS A 303 -22.74 16.75 0.11
N ARG A 304 -21.67 16.03 -0.24
CA ARG A 304 -21.67 14.60 -0.55
C ARG A 304 -21.23 13.81 0.66
N THR A 305 -21.60 12.54 0.71
CA THR A 305 -21.05 11.59 1.68
C THR A 305 -19.55 11.42 1.46
N ILE A 306 -18.79 11.48 2.55
CA ILE A 306 -17.39 11.06 2.54
C ILE A 306 -17.31 9.71 3.25
N ARG A 307 -16.83 8.72 2.52
CA ARG A 307 -16.58 7.37 3.03
C ARG A 307 -15.10 7.20 3.29
N PHE A 308 -14.75 6.70 4.46
CA PHE A 308 -13.38 6.40 4.86
C PHE A 308 -13.24 4.89 4.94
N VAL A 309 -12.20 4.34 4.31
CA VAL A 309 -12.00 2.89 4.30
C VAL A 309 -10.58 2.56 4.70
N LEU A 310 -10.45 1.68 5.71
CA LEU A 310 -9.21 0.98 5.97
C LEU A 310 -9.35 -0.41 5.34
N PHE A 311 -8.71 -0.59 4.19
CA PHE A 311 -8.70 -1.85 3.47
C PHE A 311 -7.82 -2.87 4.16
N THR A 312 -8.01 -4.15 3.88
CA THR A 312 -7.16 -5.22 4.40
C THR A 312 -6.86 -6.23 3.30
N SER A 313 -5.86 -7.08 3.48
CA SER A 313 -5.34 -7.97 2.42
C SER A 313 -4.83 -7.23 1.17
N GLU A 314 -4.38 -6.00 1.33
CA GLU A 314 -3.66 -5.29 0.28
C GLU A 314 -2.39 -6.05 -0.06
N GLU A 315 -1.56 -6.32 0.96
CA GLU A 315 -0.28 -7.01 0.93
C GLU A 315 -0.33 -8.41 0.31
N THR A 316 -1.49 -9.02 0.29
CA THR A 316 -1.70 -10.37 -0.25
C THR A 316 -2.44 -10.37 -1.59
N GLY A 317 -2.58 -9.22 -2.24
CA GLY A 317 -3.09 -9.08 -3.61
C GLY A 317 -4.36 -8.26 -3.77
N LEU A 318 -4.49 -7.14 -3.04
CA LEU A 318 -5.57 -6.14 -3.16
C LEU A 318 -6.97 -6.76 -2.89
N LEU A 319 -7.04 -7.77 -1.99
CA LEU A 319 -8.28 -8.54 -1.85
C LEU A 319 -9.38 -7.75 -1.15
N GLY A 320 -9.02 -6.81 -0.26
CA GLY A 320 -9.97 -5.98 0.46
C GLY A 320 -10.66 -4.96 -0.41
N SER A 321 -9.91 -4.22 -1.23
CA SER A 321 -10.48 -3.27 -2.20
C SER A 321 -11.27 -3.98 -3.30
N ARG A 322 -10.78 -5.13 -3.77
CA ARG A 322 -11.56 -6.00 -4.68
C ARG A 322 -12.86 -6.46 -4.03
N GLY A 323 -12.82 -6.89 -2.77
CA GLY A 323 -13.99 -7.31 -2.00
C GLY A 323 -15.01 -6.18 -1.86
N TYR A 324 -14.53 -4.98 -1.51
CA TYR A 324 -15.35 -3.77 -1.43
C TYR A 324 -16.04 -3.47 -2.78
N VAL A 325 -15.28 -3.39 -3.86
CA VAL A 325 -15.83 -3.12 -5.21
C VAL A 325 -16.88 -4.16 -5.60
N ARG A 326 -16.68 -5.44 -5.30
CA ARG A 326 -17.66 -6.49 -5.56
C ARG A 326 -18.96 -6.31 -4.77
N SER A 327 -18.86 -5.99 -3.49
CA SER A 327 -20.02 -5.81 -2.62
C SER A 327 -20.81 -4.54 -2.94
N HIS A 328 -20.14 -3.50 -3.45
CA HIS A 328 -20.71 -2.21 -3.80
C HIS A 328 -20.86 -1.98 -5.31
N ARG A 329 -20.86 -3.04 -6.12
CA ARG A 329 -20.87 -2.92 -7.58
C ARG A 329 -22.03 -2.04 -8.10
N ASP A 330 -23.19 -2.18 -7.50
CA ASP A 330 -24.39 -1.39 -7.85
C ASP A 330 -24.30 0.08 -7.42
N GLU A 331 -23.32 0.41 -6.57
CA GLU A 331 -23.06 1.77 -6.11
C GLU A 331 -21.90 2.46 -6.85
N MET A 332 -21.19 1.78 -7.76
CA MET A 332 -20.01 2.37 -8.42
C MET A 332 -20.35 3.65 -9.21
N ASP A 333 -21.56 3.80 -9.72
CA ASP A 333 -22.02 5.04 -10.34
C ASP A 333 -22.22 6.19 -9.35
N ARG A 334 -22.29 5.90 -8.05
CA ARG A 334 -22.40 6.89 -6.97
C ARG A 334 -21.03 7.35 -6.47
N HIS A 335 -19.97 6.57 -6.71
CA HIS A 335 -18.61 6.93 -6.34
C HIS A 335 -18.10 8.05 -7.27
N VAL A 336 -17.93 9.23 -6.70
CA VAL A 336 -17.57 10.47 -7.41
C VAL A 336 -16.07 10.55 -7.60
N ALA A 337 -15.32 10.16 -6.58
CA ALA A 337 -13.85 10.05 -6.59
C ALA A 337 -13.40 9.11 -5.49
N ILE A 338 -12.29 8.41 -5.78
CA ILE A 338 -11.55 7.59 -4.82
C ILE A 338 -10.19 8.25 -4.61
N VAL A 339 -9.74 8.35 -3.36
CA VAL A 339 -8.42 8.88 -2.99
C VAL A 339 -7.73 7.85 -2.11
N ILE A 340 -6.56 7.38 -2.53
CA ILE A 340 -5.76 6.37 -1.80
C ILE A 340 -4.44 6.98 -1.38
N HIS A 341 -4.03 6.70 -0.13
CA HIS A 341 -2.74 7.01 0.43
C HIS A 341 -2.01 5.73 0.81
N ASP A 342 -0.82 5.50 0.20
CA ASP A 342 -0.12 4.21 0.32
C ASP A 342 1.41 4.28 0.12
N ILE A 343 2.03 5.45 0.22
CA ILE A 343 3.47 5.60 -0.03
C ILE A 343 4.15 6.29 1.16
N GLY A 344 4.14 5.63 2.32
CA GLY A 344 4.86 6.10 3.51
C GLY A 344 4.42 7.47 4.04
N ASP A 345 5.38 8.17 4.71
CA ASP A 345 5.17 9.47 5.34
C ASP A 345 5.71 10.65 4.53
N GLY A 346 6.39 10.40 3.40
CA GLY A 346 6.98 11.44 2.58
C GLY A 346 5.96 12.52 2.19
N ARG A 347 6.44 13.74 1.96
CA ARG A 347 5.55 14.86 1.65
C ARG A 347 4.70 14.56 0.41
N VAL A 348 3.40 14.73 0.51
CA VAL A 348 2.49 14.67 -0.64
C VAL A 348 2.78 15.84 -1.56
N THR A 349 3.25 15.55 -2.78
CA THR A 349 3.55 16.54 -3.82
C THR A 349 2.37 16.79 -4.74
N GLY A 350 1.37 15.91 -4.74
CA GLY A 350 0.18 15.95 -5.57
C GLY A 350 -0.49 14.59 -5.67
N TYR A 351 -1.10 14.30 -6.83
CA TYR A 351 -1.82 13.05 -7.04
C TYR A 351 -1.65 12.51 -8.45
N TYR A 352 -1.57 11.18 -8.55
CA TYR A 352 -1.72 10.44 -9.80
C TYR A 352 -3.20 10.36 -10.17
N THR A 353 -3.53 10.63 -11.44
CA THR A 353 -4.92 10.59 -11.94
C THR A 353 -5.27 9.29 -12.66
N ASN A 354 -4.38 8.31 -12.61
CA ASN A 354 -4.60 6.95 -13.12
C ASN A 354 -5.09 6.91 -14.59
N GLY A 355 -4.34 7.58 -15.48
CA GLY A 355 -4.65 7.62 -16.91
C GLY A 355 -5.83 8.51 -17.28
N ARG A 356 -6.22 9.45 -16.38
CA ARG A 356 -7.40 10.31 -16.51
C ARG A 356 -7.03 11.79 -16.64
N PRO A 357 -6.68 12.27 -17.86
CA PRO A 357 -6.33 13.69 -18.06
C PRO A 357 -7.51 14.64 -17.78
N ASP A 358 -8.76 14.16 -17.85
CA ASP A 358 -9.95 14.94 -17.50
C ASP A 358 -10.02 15.31 -16.02
N LEU A 359 -9.30 14.60 -15.15
CA LEU A 359 -9.23 14.89 -13.71
C LEU A 359 -8.21 15.99 -13.37
N ASP A 360 -7.25 16.33 -14.26
CA ASP A 360 -6.18 17.31 -13.98
C ASP A 360 -6.74 18.65 -13.47
N GLY A 361 -7.65 19.27 -14.24
CA GLY A 361 -8.24 20.56 -13.87
C GLY A 361 -9.02 20.54 -12.55
N PRO A 362 -9.95 19.59 -12.35
CA PRO A 362 -10.64 19.43 -11.09
C PRO A 362 -9.73 19.23 -9.88
N VAL A 363 -8.70 18.38 -9.99
CA VAL A 363 -7.77 18.08 -8.90
C VAL A 363 -6.90 19.28 -8.57
N ARG A 364 -6.33 19.99 -9.58
CA ARG A 364 -5.58 21.23 -9.35
C ARG A 364 -6.40 22.31 -8.64
N ARG A 365 -7.67 22.45 -9.00
CA ARG A 365 -8.56 23.39 -8.30
C ARG A 365 -8.76 23.00 -6.83
N ALA A 366 -8.98 21.73 -6.57
CA ALA A 366 -9.16 21.22 -5.22
C ALA A 366 -7.89 21.39 -4.36
N LEU A 367 -6.70 21.26 -4.96
CA LEU A 367 -5.42 21.42 -4.29
C LEU A 367 -4.95 22.88 -4.17
N ALA A 368 -5.57 23.82 -4.88
CA ALA A 368 -5.12 25.22 -4.89
C ALA A 368 -4.94 25.83 -3.47
N PRO A 369 -5.79 25.56 -2.46
CA PRO A 369 -5.60 26.09 -1.12
C PRO A 369 -4.36 25.55 -0.39
N VAL A 370 -3.82 24.41 -0.82
CA VAL A 370 -2.64 23.74 -0.24
C VAL A 370 -1.43 23.72 -1.18
N ALA A 371 -1.50 24.41 -2.33
CA ALA A 371 -0.40 24.50 -3.29
C ALA A 371 0.89 25.06 -2.65
N SER A 372 0.77 26.01 -1.70
CA SER A 372 1.90 26.55 -0.95
C SER A 372 2.61 25.50 -0.05
N ARG A 373 2.00 24.33 0.16
CA ARG A 373 2.60 23.18 0.83
C ARG A 373 3.32 22.25 -0.15
N GLY A 374 3.37 22.61 -1.45
CA GLY A 374 4.00 21.85 -2.51
C GLY A 374 3.14 20.74 -3.11
N ALA A 375 1.82 20.75 -2.86
CA ALA A 375 0.87 19.72 -3.30
C ALA A 375 0.14 20.15 -4.58
N ASP A 376 0.86 20.44 -5.66
CA ASP A 376 0.32 20.92 -6.94
C ASP A 376 0.74 20.06 -8.14
N ASN A 377 1.49 18.98 -7.91
CA ASN A 377 1.95 18.06 -8.95
C ASN A 377 0.86 17.02 -9.25
N VAL A 378 0.07 17.26 -10.30
CA VAL A 378 -0.93 16.30 -10.81
C VAL A 378 -0.33 15.55 -11.98
N VAL A 379 -0.29 14.21 -11.89
CA VAL A 379 0.39 13.32 -12.85
C VAL A 379 -0.60 12.34 -13.44
N GLU A 380 -0.54 12.14 -14.76
CA GLU A 380 -1.47 11.23 -15.47
C GLU A 380 -1.19 9.74 -15.22
N GLU A 381 -0.05 9.37 -14.68
CA GLU A 381 0.39 7.98 -14.50
C GLU A 381 -0.71 7.08 -13.89
N ALA A 382 -0.81 5.85 -14.40
CA ALA A 382 -1.74 4.84 -13.91
C ALA A 382 -0.99 3.75 -13.13
N ILE A 383 -1.50 3.45 -11.92
CA ILE A 383 -0.83 2.60 -10.94
C ILE A 383 -1.64 1.33 -10.70
N LEU A 384 -0.97 0.17 -10.80
CA LEU A 384 -1.37 -1.11 -10.23
C LEU A 384 -0.42 -1.40 -9.07
N GLY A 385 -0.93 -1.71 -7.90
CA GLY A 385 -0.11 -2.03 -6.73
C GLY A 385 -0.59 -1.34 -5.48
N THR A 386 -1.82 -0.77 -5.51
CA THR A 386 -2.52 -0.30 -4.32
C THR A 386 -4.04 -0.36 -4.53
N ASP A 387 -4.81 -0.09 -3.50
CA ASP A 387 -6.28 -0.27 -3.42
C ASP A 387 -7.12 0.57 -4.40
N ASN A 388 -6.50 1.42 -5.23
CA ASN A 388 -7.18 2.14 -6.30
C ASN A 388 -7.57 1.24 -7.49
N PHE A 389 -6.88 0.10 -7.66
CA PHE A 389 -6.86 -0.60 -8.94
C PHE A 389 -8.22 -1.19 -9.35
N ASP A 390 -8.96 -1.80 -8.44
CA ASP A 390 -10.29 -2.32 -8.77
C ASP A 390 -11.30 -1.20 -9.10
N PHE A 391 -11.14 -0.01 -8.50
CA PHE A 391 -11.92 1.17 -8.87
C PHE A 391 -11.54 1.71 -10.25
N LEU A 392 -10.26 1.63 -10.64
CA LEU A 392 -9.81 1.93 -12.00
C LEU A 392 -10.50 1.00 -12.99
N LEU A 393 -10.51 -0.31 -12.72
CA LEU A 393 -11.16 -1.30 -13.57
C LEU A 393 -12.69 -1.07 -13.71
N GLU A 394 -13.32 -0.51 -12.67
CA GLU A 394 -14.72 -0.08 -12.70
C GLU A 394 -14.93 1.28 -13.40
N GLY A 395 -13.86 1.95 -13.81
CA GLY A 395 -13.89 3.24 -14.49
C GLY A 395 -14.22 4.43 -13.57
N VAL A 396 -14.16 4.22 -12.25
CA VAL A 396 -14.41 5.27 -11.26
C VAL A 396 -13.23 6.25 -11.25
N PRO A 397 -13.46 7.60 -11.18
CA PRO A 397 -12.38 8.55 -10.96
C PRO A 397 -11.60 8.19 -9.71
N ASN A 398 -10.30 7.92 -9.83
CA ASN A 398 -9.48 7.51 -8.71
C ASN A 398 -8.13 8.23 -8.72
N LEU A 399 -7.65 8.55 -7.54
CA LEU A 399 -6.44 9.31 -7.27
C LEU A 399 -5.58 8.52 -6.29
N VAL A 400 -4.28 8.46 -6.56
CA VAL A 400 -3.29 7.94 -5.61
C VAL A 400 -2.37 9.09 -5.19
N ALA A 401 -2.08 9.21 -3.91
CA ALA A 401 -1.19 10.25 -3.42
C ALA A 401 0.21 10.08 -4.01
N ASN A 402 0.73 11.14 -4.65
CA ASN A 402 2.11 11.20 -5.10
C ASN A 402 2.96 11.78 -3.96
N GLN A 403 3.76 10.91 -3.34
CA GLN A 403 4.56 11.23 -2.17
C GLN A 403 6.06 11.12 -2.47
N GLU A 404 6.88 11.89 -1.75
CA GLU A 404 8.34 11.71 -1.78
C GLU A 404 8.69 10.33 -1.20
N THR A 405 9.61 9.62 -1.86
CA THR A 405 9.87 8.20 -1.59
C THR A 405 11.21 7.91 -0.97
N ASP A 406 12.06 8.92 -0.82
CA ASP A 406 13.45 8.79 -0.34
C ASP A 406 13.56 8.11 1.04
N ARG A 407 12.53 8.25 1.86
CA ARG A 407 12.46 7.68 3.21
C ARG A 407 11.71 6.35 3.28
N TYR A 408 11.00 5.96 2.22
CA TYR A 408 10.09 4.82 2.20
C TYR A 408 10.80 3.52 1.78
N LEU A 409 11.53 3.57 0.64
CA LEU A 409 12.09 2.37 0.02
C LEU A 409 13.07 1.61 0.92
N ALA A 410 13.82 2.30 1.76
CA ALA A 410 14.82 1.66 2.63
C ALA A 410 14.19 0.73 3.67
N ASP A 411 13.01 1.10 4.16
CA ASP A 411 12.28 0.41 5.23
C ASP A 411 11.06 -0.36 4.72
N TYR A 412 10.75 -0.25 3.42
CA TYR A 412 9.60 -0.90 2.78
C TYR A 412 9.59 -2.41 3.02
N HIS A 413 8.52 -2.92 3.63
CA HIS A 413 8.30 -4.32 4.02
C HIS A 413 9.37 -4.91 4.97
N ALA A 414 10.26 -4.08 5.52
CA ALA A 414 11.43 -4.51 6.28
C ALA A 414 11.16 -4.60 7.78
N GLU A 415 12.03 -5.32 8.50
CA GLU A 415 12.02 -5.37 9.96
C GLU A 415 12.29 -4.00 10.61
N SER A 416 12.80 -3.04 9.84
CA SER A 416 13.05 -1.67 10.26
C SER A 416 11.87 -0.71 10.07
N ASP A 417 10.74 -1.15 9.47
CA ASP A 417 9.53 -0.32 9.36
C ASP A 417 8.83 -0.17 10.72
N THR A 418 9.25 0.84 11.47
CA THR A 418 8.85 1.11 12.85
C THR A 418 8.50 2.58 13.06
N PHE A 419 7.79 2.89 14.16
CA PHE A 419 7.27 4.22 14.47
C PHE A 419 8.32 5.35 14.37
N ASP A 420 9.57 5.08 14.76
CA ASP A 420 10.68 6.04 14.72
C ASP A 420 11.10 6.48 13.30
N LYS A 421 10.62 5.81 12.26
CA LYS A 421 10.85 6.20 10.86
C LYS A 421 9.89 7.28 10.38
N VAL A 422 8.74 7.45 11.06
CA VAL A 422 7.70 8.40 10.66
C VAL A 422 8.01 9.80 11.19
N ASP A 423 7.89 10.82 10.33
CA ASP A 423 7.87 12.23 10.74
C ASP A 423 6.42 12.68 10.97
N PRO A 424 6.00 12.90 12.24
CA PRO A 424 4.62 13.28 12.51
C PRO A 424 4.22 14.64 11.93
N ASN A 425 5.17 15.53 11.64
CA ASN A 425 4.88 16.83 11.04
C ASN A 425 4.57 16.70 9.55
N LEU A 426 5.34 15.87 8.83
CA LEU A 426 5.04 15.53 7.45
C LEU A 426 3.68 14.83 7.36
N ALA A 427 3.44 13.82 8.20
CA ALA A 427 2.18 13.07 8.22
C ALA A 427 0.97 13.99 8.49
N ARG A 428 1.05 14.92 9.45
CA ARG A 428 0.00 15.93 9.68
C ARG A 428 -0.17 16.88 8.49
N GLY A 429 0.93 17.27 7.84
CA GLY A 429 0.90 18.04 6.60
C GLY A 429 0.15 17.33 5.48
N ASN A 430 0.41 16.04 5.30
CA ASN A 430 -0.27 15.17 4.34
C ASN A 430 -1.77 15.01 4.68
N ALA A 431 -2.11 14.87 5.98
CA ALA A 431 -3.50 14.83 6.42
C ALA A 431 -4.27 16.11 6.06
N ALA A 432 -3.63 17.28 6.19
CA ALA A 432 -4.24 18.54 5.78
C ALA A 432 -4.46 18.61 4.26
N ILE A 433 -3.51 18.14 3.45
CA ILE A 433 -3.65 18.09 1.99
C ILE A 433 -4.79 17.15 1.60
N ALA A 434 -4.84 15.94 2.15
CA ALA A 434 -5.90 14.96 1.92
C ALA A 434 -7.28 15.50 2.34
N ALA A 435 -7.37 16.13 3.52
CA ALA A 435 -8.61 16.71 4.03
C ALA A 435 -9.17 17.81 3.10
N VAL A 436 -8.29 18.70 2.60
CA VAL A 436 -8.68 19.76 1.67
C VAL A 436 -9.17 19.18 0.35
N LEU A 437 -8.42 18.26 -0.25
CA LEU A 437 -8.80 17.61 -1.50
C LEU A 437 -10.17 16.91 -1.38
N VAL A 438 -10.31 16.04 -0.38
CA VAL A 438 -11.53 15.23 -0.20
C VAL A 438 -12.75 16.10 0.09
N LEU A 439 -12.60 17.13 0.94
CA LEU A 439 -13.70 18.04 1.25
C LEU A 439 -14.08 18.92 0.05
N ASP A 440 -13.11 19.38 -0.75
CA ASP A 440 -13.41 20.13 -1.98
C ASP A 440 -14.18 19.26 -2.98
N LEU A 441 -13.72 18.02 -3.23
CA LEU A 441 -14.41 17.06 -4.10
C LEU A 441 -15.84 16.77 -3.60
N ALA A 442 -16.02 16.65 -2.28
CA ALA A 442 -17.33 16.42 -1.68
C ALA A 442 -18.26 17.65 -1.79
N ASN A 443 -17.72 18.85 -1.79
CA ASN A 443 -18.48 20.11 -1.86
C ASN A 443 -18.62 20.66 -3.29
N ALA A 444 -17.82 20.17 -4.25
CA ALA A 444 -17.81 20.67 -5.62
C ALA A 444 -19.21 20.61 -6.27
N PRO A 445 -19.62 21.64 -7.04
CA PRO A 445 -20.93 21.65 -7.67
C PRO A 445 -21.10 20.54 -8.72
N LYS A 446 -20.01 20.15 -9.37
CA LYS A 446 -19.94 19.09 -10.39
C LYS A 446 -19.03 17.98 -9.94
N ARG A 447 -19.23 16.77 -10.47
CA ARG A 447 -18.28 15.66 -10.33
C ARG A 447 -16.95 16.00 -11.04
N PRO A 448 -15.80 15.51 -10.58
CA PRO A 448 -14.51 15.77 -11.22
C PRO A 448 -14.41 15.17 -12.63
N GLY A 449 -15.06 14.03 -12.85
CA GLY A 449 -15.14 13.33 -14.13
C GLY A 449 -16.27 12.31 -14.14
N PRO A 450 -16.65 11.77 -15.33
CA PRO A 450 -17.62 10.69 -15.43
C PRO A 450 -16.99 9.35 -15.04
N ARG A 451 -17.82 8.37 -14.70
CA ARG A 451 -17.39 6.97 -14.67
C ARG A 451 -17.15 6.50 -16.11
N GLN A 452 -15.95 6.00 -16.40
CA GLN A 452 -15.56 5.54 -17.74
C GLN A 452 -16.27 4.24 -18.13
N SER A 453 -16.47 4.06 -19.42
CA SER A 453 -16.90 2.80 -19.99
C SER A 453 -15.77 1.76 -19.96
N ARG A 454 -16.10 0.48 -20.08
CA ARG A 454 -15.09 -0.58 -20.21
C ARG A 454 -14.11 -0.34 -21.38
N ALA A 455 -14.59 0.21 -22.49
CA ALA A 455 -13.75 0.51 -23.64
C ALA A 455 -12.73 1.64 -23.36
N GLU A 456 -13.08 2.62 -22.53
CA GLU A 456 -12.16 3.68 -22.11
C GLU A 456 -11.13 3.13 -21.12
N VAL A 457 -11.53 2.31 -20.15
CA VAL A 457 -10.62 1.60 -19.24
C VAL A 457 -9.67 0.70 -20.03
N ALA A 458 -10.14 -0.04 -21.03
CA ALA A 458 -9.28 -0.88 -21.86
C ALA A 458 -8.17 -0.10 -22.57
N LYS A 459 -8.40 1.17 -22.94
CA LYS A 459 -7.35 2.03 -23.51
C LYS A 459 -6.28 2.38 -22.48
N ILE A 460 -6.66 2.61 -21.22
CA ILE A 460 -5.70 2.86 -20.13
C ILE A 460 -4.86 1.60 -19.89
N LEU A 461 -5.49 0.42 -19.82
CA LEU A 461 -4.79 -0.84 -19.60
C LEU A 461 -3.81 -1.18 -20.73
N ALA A 462 -4.16 -0.84 -21.97
CA ALA A 462 -3.32 -1.09 -23.15
C ALA A 462 -2.23 -0.03 -23.38
N ASP A 463 -2.19 1.04 -22.59
CA ASP A 463 -1.17 2.09 -22.76
C ASP A 463 0.22 1.57 -22.35
N PRO A 464 1.17 1.53 -23.31
CA PRO A 464 2.50 0.96 -23.05
C PRO A 464 3.32 1.76 -22.02
N ARG A 465 2.95 3.02 -21.75
CA ARG A 465 3.64 3.84 -20.73
C ARG A 465 3.56 3.23 -19.35
N TRP A 466 2.45 2.56 -19.01
CA TRP A 466 2.19 2.07 -17.64
C TRP A 466 2.29 0.55 -17.51
N ARG A 467 2.36 -0.20 -18.61
CA ARG A 467 2.52 -1.66 -18.64
C ARG A 467 1.51 -2.41 -17.77
N LEU A 468 0.29 -1.87 -17.59
CA LEU A 468 -0.74 -2.46 -16.71
C LEU A 468 -1.17 -3.84 -17.18
N GLU A 469 -1.31 -4.05 -18.51
CA GLU A 469 -1.65 -5.36 -19.07
C GLU A 469 -0.61 -6.42 -18.73
N ASP A 470 0.69 -6.10 -18.84
CA ASP A 470 1.78 -7.02 -18.48
C ASP A 470 1.73 -7.38 -16.98
N GLN A 471 1.52 -6.38 -16.13
CA GLN A 471 1.40 -6.56 -14.69
C GLN A 471 0.19 -7.46 -14.34
N MET A 472 -0.97 -7.20 -14.94
CA MET A 472 -2.18 -8.02 -14.75
C MET A 472 -1.96 -9.46 -15.20
N LYS A 473 -1.25 -9.69 -16.31
CA LYS A 473 -0.90 -11.04 -16.79
C LYS A 473 0.05 -11.74 -15.80
N THR A 474 1.06 -11.04 -15.31
CA THR A 474 2.02 -11.55 -14.34
C THR A 474 1.34 -12.08 -13.08
N TYR A 475 0.33 -11.37 -12.57
CA TYR A 475 -0.42 -11.77 -11.36
C TYR A 475 -1.71 -12.56 -11.65
N GLY A 476 -1.93 -12.99 -12.89
CA GLY A 476 -3.07 -13.85 -13.28
C GLY A 476 -4.43 -13.16 -13.25
N ILE A 477 -4.47 -11.82 -13.11
CA ILE A 477 -5.74 -11.05 -13.05
C ILE A 477 -6.28 -10.63 -14.42
N TRP A 478 -5.46 -10.70 -15.48
CA TRP A 478 -5.85 -10.32 -16.83
C TRP A 478 -7.03 -11.17 -17.35
N SER A 479 -7.00 -12.47 -17.10
CA SER A 479 -8.05 -13.38 -17.55
C SER A 479 -9.42 -13.08 -16.91
N ASP A 480 -9.45 -12.59 -15.67
CA ASP A 480 -10.69 -12.16 -15.01
C ASP A 480 -11.26 -10.88 -15.67
N TRP A 481 -10.37 -9.95 -16.06
CA TRP A 481 -10.74 -8.78 -16.83
C TRP A 481 -11.30 -9.18 -18.21
N GLU A 482 -10.61 -10.00 -18.99
CA GLU A 482 -11.07 -10.42 -20.33
C GLU A 482 -12.45 -11.07 -20.29
N LYS A 483 -12.70 -11.94 -19.30
CA LYS A 483 -13.99 -12.63 -19.11
C LYS A 483 -15.11 -11.76 -18.52
N GLY A 484 -14.83 -10.50 -18.15
CA GLY A 484 -15.77 -9.64 -17.46
C GLY A 484 -16.05 -10.02 -16.00
N ALA A 485 -15.26 -10.91 -15.40
CA ALA A 485 -15.39 -11.30 -14.00
C ALA A 485 -14.84 -10.21 -13.06
N ARG A 486 -13.96 -9.33 -13.56
CA ARG A 486 -13.37 -8.20 -12.86
C ARG A 486 -13.52 -6.91 -13.67
N GLY A 487 -13.83 -5.79 -13.00
CA GLY A 487 -14.05 -4.50 -13.62
C GLY A 487 -15.46 -4.32 -14.19
N ARG A 488 -15.69 -3.13 -14.77
CA ARG A 488 -16.97 -2.74 -15.36
C ARG A 488 -17.36 -3.69 -16.52
N GLN A 489 -18.61 -4.13 -16.51
CA GLN A 489 -19.22 -4.94 -17.60
C GLN A 489 -19.73 -4.05 -18.72
#